data_d0ba67eb4dc371c9f0963dcdc1676329
#
_entry.id   d0ba67eb4dc371c9f0963dcdc1676329
#
_cell.length_a   1.000
_cell.length_b   1.000
_cell.length_c   1.000
_cell.angle_alpha   90.00
_cell.angle_beta   90.00
_cell.angle_gamma   90.00
#
_symmetry.space_group_name_H-M   'P 1'
#
loop_
_entity.id
_entity.type
_entity.pdbx_description
1 polymer ?
#
loop_
_entity_poly.entity_id
_entity_poly.type
_entity_poly.pdbx_seq_one_letter_code
_entity_poly.pdbx_strand_id
1 'polypeptide(L)'
;MDYIVMDLEWNQNPYGKSHCHTDLTFEIIEIGAVRVSDDRKTIVDSFQQVIKPRVFKKLHYKIQEITHFTEEELNDGKDFRKVIRDFLEWCGDDYIFCTWGSMDLTELQKNMKHYNLERVLDFPLFYVDLQKMFSLRYDDGHMKRNLTSAVEYLNIQEE
;
A
#
# COMPACT_ATOMS: atom_id res chain seq x y z
N MET A 1 1.23 -21.10 3.95
CA MET A 1 1.35 -19.65 4.28
C MET A 1 1.61 -18.90 2.99
N ASP A 2 0.68 -18.03 2.59
CA ASP A 2 0.81 -17.25 1.37
C ASP A 2 1.54 -15.92 1.62
N TYR A 3 2.14 -15.37 0.57
CA TYR A 3 2.76 -14.04 0.60
C TYR A 3 1.81 -13.04 -0.07
N ILE A 4 1.39 -12.02 0.68
CA ILE A 4 0.58 -10.92 0.15
C ILE A 4 1.52 -9.75 -0.16
N VAL A 5 1.91 -9.66 -1.42
CA VAL A 5 2.74 -8.54 -1.89
C VAL A 5 1.80 -7.39 -2.19
N MET A 6 1.91 -6.31 -1.43
CA MET A 6 0.98 -5.19 -1.51
C MET A 6 1.70 -3.86 -1.69
N ASP A 7 1.01 -2.97 -2.35
CA ASP A 7 1.35 -1.56 -2.55
C ASP A 7 0.11 -0.70 -2.34
N LEU A 8 0.29 0.50 -1.79
CA LEU A 8 -0.78 1.43 -1.48
C LEU A 8 -0.57 2.74 -2.21
N GLU A 9 -1.64 3.25 -2.81
CA GLU A 9 -1.68 4.62 -3.27
C GLU A 9 -2.39 5.51 -2.25
N TRP A 10 -1.89 6.73 -2.07
CA TRP A 10 -2.47 7.68 -1.13
C TRP A 10 -2.54 9.10 -1.65
N ASN A 11 -3.58 9.82 -1.23
CA ASN A 11 -3.71 11.24 -1.42
C ASN A 11 -3.20 12.00 -0.20
N GLN A 12 -2.90 13.27 -0.37
CA GLN A 12 -2.48 14.19 0.70
C GLN A 12 -3.21 15.52 0.59
N ASN A 13 -3.08 16.34 1.63
CA ASN A 13 -3.70 17.66 1.62
C ASN A 13 -3.16 18.53 0.48
N PRO A 14 -4.00 18.98 -0.47
CA PRO A 14 -3.58 19.78 -1.62
C PRO A 14 -3.10 21.20 -1.23
N TYR A 15 -3.42 21.65 -0.01
CA TYR A 15 -3.08 22.98 0.48
C TYR A 15 -1.90 22.98 1.46
N GLY A 16 -1.24 21.84 1.65
CA GLY A 16 -0.09 21.66 2.54
C GLY A 16 -0.48 21.41 4.01
N LYS A 17 0.54 21.10 4.83
CA LYS A 17 0.35 20.67 6.23
C LYS A 17 -0.28 21.71 7.15
N SER A 18 -0.07 23.00 6.88
CA SER A 18 -0.58 24.10 7.72
C SER A 18 -2.10 24.26 7.71
N HIS A 19 -2.79 23.64 6.77
CA HIS A 19 -4.25 23.66 6.61
C HIS A 19 -4.92 22.33 6.96
N CYS A 20 -4.20 21.47 7.66
CA CYS A 20 -4.69 20.14 7.97
C CYS A 20 -5.22 20.08 9.41
N HIS A 21 -6.51 19.79 9.59
CA HIS A 21 -7.16 19.58 10.88
C HIS A 21 -7.34 18.09 11.18
N THR A 22 -6.51 17.23 10.62
CA THR A 22 -6.56 15.78 10.78
C THR A 22 -5.20 15.27 11.24
N ASP A 23 -5.19 14.12 11.89
CA ASP A 23 -4.00 13.34 12.26
C ASP A 23 -3.40 12.56 11.10
N LEU A 24 -4.11 12.45 9.94
CA LEU A 24 -3.58 11.85 8.73
C LEU A 24 -2.66 12.79 7.96
N THR A 25 -1.50 12.28 7.58
CA THR A 25 -0.63 12.90 6.57
C THR A 25 -1.03 12.45 5.16
N PHE A 26 -1.35 11.17 5.04
CA PHE A 26 -1.75 10.51 3.80
C PHE A 26 -3.04 9.73 4.02
N GLU A 27 -3.97 9.85 3.08
CA GLU A 27 -5.20 9.09 3.05
C GLU A 27 -5.11 8.06 1.92
N ILE A 28 -5.27 6.80 2.25
CA ILE A 28 -5.19 5.70 1.27
C ILE A 28 -6.36 5.81 0.29
N ILE A 29 -6.04 5.78 -1.00
CA ILE A 29 -7.00 5.88 -2.10
C ILE A 29 -7.05 4.62 -2.97
N GLU A 30 -6.07 3.71 -2.84
CA GLU A 30 -6.09 2.41 -3.47
C GLU A 30 -5.30 1.39 -2.65
N ILE A 31 -5.77 0.15 -2.67
CA ILE A 31 -5.02 -1.03 -2.25
C ILE A 31 -4.84 -1.91 -3.48
N GLY A 32 -3.58 -2.14 -3.86
CA GLY A 32 -3.17 -3.14 -4.84
C GLY A 32 -2.40 -4.26 -4.16
N ALA A 33 -2.73 -5.51 -4.46
CA ALA A 33 -2.00 -6.65 -3.92
C ALA A 33 -2.06 -7.86 -4.84
N VAL A 34 -1.03 -8.70 -4.77
CA VAL A 34 -1.03 -10.02 -5.36
C VAL A 34 -0.77 -11.06 -4.28
N ARG A 35 -1.44 -12.21 -4.41
CA ARG A 35 -1.19 -13.38 -3.58
C ARG A 35 -0.20 -14.28 -4.28
N VAL A 36 0.94 -14.51 -3.66
CA VAL A 36 1.97 -15.44 -4.12
C VAL A 36 1.92 -16.69 -3.26
N SER A 37 1.83 -17.82 -3.90
CA SER A 37 1.75 -19.12 -3.22
C SER A 37 3.01 -19.43 -2.40
N ASP A 38 2.92 -20.42 -1.52
CA ASP A 38 3.98 -20.87 -0.62
C ASP A 38 5.27 -21.29 -1.37
N ASP A 39 5.15 -21.76 -2.62
CA ASP A 39 6.29 -22.04 -3.49
C ASP A 39 7.06 -20.78 -3.92
N ARG A 40 6.53 -19.57 -3.64
CA ARG A 40 7.09 -18.25 -3.96
C ARG A 40 7.36 -18.00 -5.44
N LYS A 41 6.60 -18.69 -6.32
CA LYS A 41 6.78 -18.62 -7.78
C LYS A 41 5.50 -18.32 -8.52
N THR A 42 4.35 -18.64 -7.93
CA THR A 42 3.07 -18.54 -8.61
C THR A 42 2.21 -17.44 -7.99
N ILE A 43 1.83 -16.47 -8.79
CA ILE A 43 0.76 -15.53 -8.45
C ILE A 43 -0.55 -16.29 -8.66
N VAL A 44 -1.29 -16.49 -7.56
CA VAL A 44 -2.52 -17.30 -7.57
C VAL A 44 -3.78 -16.43 -7.60
N ASP A 45 -3.66 -15.16 -7.19
CA ASP A 45 -4.79 -14.23 -7.15
C ASP A 45 -4.30 -12.78 -7.04
N SER A 46 -5.18 -11.82 -7.31
CA SER A 46 -4.91 -10.40 -7.16
C SER A 46 -6.10 -9.66 -6.54
N PHE A 47 -5.79 -8.60 -5.82
CA PHE A 47 -6.75 -7.67 -5.24
C PHE A 47 -6.41 -6.26 -5.67
N GLN A 48 -7.39 -5.51 -6.19
CA GLN A 48 -7.24 -4.10 -6.50
C GLN A 48 -8.55 -3.38 -6.20
N GLN A 49 -8.49 -2.34 -5.39
CA GLN A 49 -9.69 -1.60 -5.04
C GLN A 49 -9.40 -0.12 -4.78
N VAL A 50 -10.06 0.73 -5.55
CA VAL A 50 -10.08 2.18 -5.36
C VAL A 50 -10.95 2.55 -4.16
N ILE A 51 -10.45 3.48 -3.35
CA ILE A 51 -11.06 3.95 -2.11
C ILE A 51 -11.45 5.42 -2.27
N LYS A 52 -12.68 5.73 -1.95
CA LYS A 52 -13.18 7.11 -1.94
C LYS A 52 -12.57 7.91 -0.79
N PRO A 53 -11.79 8.98 -1.07
CA PRO A 53 -11.24 9.82 -0.02
C PRO A 53 -12.34 10.58 0.73
N ARG A 54 -12.24 10.62 2.05
CA ARG A 54 -13.18 11.31 2.95
C ARG A 54 -12.56 12.54 3.57
N VAL A 55 -11.25 12.50 3.81
CA VAL A 55 -10.45 13.56 4.43
C VAL A 55 -9.93 14.53 3.38
N PHE A 56 -9.17 14.03 2.41
CA PHE A 56 -8.60 14.83 1.33
C PHE A 56 -9.39 14.65 0.04
N LYS A 57 -10.59 15.23 -0.01
CA LYS A 57 -11.54 15.04 -1.14
C LYS A 57 -11.01 15.55 -2.48
N LYS A 58 -10.14 16.57 -2.45
CA LYS A 58 -9.48 17.09 -3.64
C LYS A 58 -8.19 16.32 -3.87
N LEU A 59 -7.98 15.85 -5.08
CA LEU A 59 -6.77 15.15 -5.45
C LEU A 59 -5.59 16.13 -5.52
N HIS A 60 -4.48 15.75 -4.85
CA HIS A 60 -3.26 16.54 -4.91
C HIS A 60 -2.60 16.36 -6.29
N TYR A 61 -2.19 17.46 -6.94
CA TYR A 61 -1.71 17.45 -8.32
C TYR A 61 -0.56 16.47 -8.58
N LYS A 62 0.41 16.35 -7.63
CA LYS A 62 1.51 15.37 -7.76
C LYS A 62 1.04 13.92 -7.70
N ILE A 63 0.01 13.65 -6.91
CA ILE A 63 -0.57 12.31 -6.82
C ILE A 63 -1.27 11.99 -8.14
N GLN A 64 -2.00 12.95 -8.70
CA GLN A 64 -2.60 12.78 -10.03
C GLN A 64 -1.57 12.51 -11.13
N GLU A 65 -0.41 13.20 -11.10
CA GLU A 65 0.67 12.97 -12.05
C GLU A 65 1.28 11.56 -11.95
N ILE A 66 1.36 11.00 -10.74
CA ILE A 66 1.98 9.70 -10.48
C ILE A 66 0.99 8.56 -10.72
N THR A 67 -0.21 8.68 -10.16
CA THR A 67 -1.21 7.59 -10.16
C THR A 67 -2.14 7.64 -11.38
N HIS A 68 -2.20 8.79 -12.05
CA HIS A 68 -3.13 9.09 -13.15
C HIS A 68 -4.61 9.03 -12.76
N PHE A 69 -4.95 8.90 -11.47
CA PHE A 69 -6.34 8.95 -11.00
C PHE A 69 -6.99 10.30 -11.31
N THR A 70 -8.28 10.23 -11.56
CA THR A 70 -9.17 11.39 -11.64
C THR A 70 -10.01 11.51 -10.37
N GLU A 71 -10.51 12.72 -10.08
CA GLU A 71 -11.44 12.92 -8.96
C GLU A 71 -12.74 12.13 -9.14
N GLU A 72 -13.17 11.88 -10.38
CA GLU A 72 -14.35 11.08 -10.69
C GLU A 72 -14.16 9.62 -10.29
N GLU A 73 -13.05 8.99 -10.72
CA GLU A 73 -12.71 7.61 -10.34
C GLU A 73 -12.62 7.44 -8.83
N LEU A 74 -11.99 8.39 -8.14
CA LEU A 74 -11.93 8.34 -6.68
C LEU A 74 -13.29 8.53 -6.02
N ASN A 75 -14.18 9.35 -6.61
CA ASN A 75 -15.54 9.54 -6.09
C ASN A 75 -16.41 8.29 -6.24
N ASP A 76 -16.14 7.45 -7.22
CA ASP A 76 -16.80 6.16 -7.44
C ASP A 76 -16.18 5.03 -6.60
N GLY A 77 -15.04 5.29 -5.96
CA GLY A 77 -14.38 4.35 -5.03
C GLY A 77 -15.26 3.93 -3.86
N LYS A 78 -14.93 2.79 -3.26
CA LYS A 78 -15.64 2.26 -2.09
C LYS A 78 -15.20 2.94 -0.79
N ASP A 79 -16.00 2.76 0.25
CA ASP A 79 -15.64 3.22 1.60
C ASP A 79 -14.45 2.43 2.16
N PHE A 80 -13.50 3.12 2.80
CA PHE A 80 -12.27 2.54 3.36
C PHE A 80 -12.55 1.34 4.28
N ARG A 81 -13.56 1.46 5.17
CA ARG A 81 -13.90 0.38 6.12
C ARG A 81 -14.36 -0.88 5.42
N LYS A 82 -15.07 -0.71 4.29
CA LYS A 82 -15.51 -1.84 3.48
C LYS A 82 -14.31 -2.48 2.77
N VAL A 83 -13.46 -1.67 2.15
CA VAL A 83 -12.29 -2.17 1.40
C VAL A 83 -11.34 -2.93 2.32
N ILE A 84 -11.06 -2.42 3.53
CA ILE A 84 -10.19 -3.12 4.50
C ILE A 84 -10.77 -4.49 4.90
N ARG A 85 -12.08 -4.60 5.11
CA ARG A 85 -12.70 -5.89 5.43
C ARG A 85 -12.62 -6.86 4.26
N ASP A 86 -12.98 -6.39 3.05
CA ASP A 86 -12.92 -7.18 1.82
C ASP A 86 -11.46 -7.64 1.56
N PHE A 87 -10.48 -6.77 1.80
CA PHE A 87 -9.05 -7.07 1.66
C PHE A 87 -8.57 -8.13 2.66
N LEU A 88 -8.88 -7.99 3.93
CA LEU A 88 -8.48 -8.95 4.95
C LEU A 88 -9.18 -10.31 4.78
N GLU A 89 -10.45 -10.30 4.36
CA GLU A 89 -11.16 -11.52 3.98
C GLU A 89 -10.47 -12.21 2.79
N TRP A 90 -10.06 -11.44 1.77
CA TRP A 90 -9.29 -11.94 0.65
C TRP A 90 -7.91 -12.47 1.08
N CYS A 91 -7.22 -11.84 2.03
CA CYS A 91 -5.95 -12.34 2.57
C CYS A 91 -6.08 -13.73 3.23
N GLY A 92 -7.23 -14.03 3.86
CA GLY A 92 -7.46 -15.26 4.62
C GLY A 92 -6.73 -15.25 5.97
N ASP A 93 -6.43 -16.44 6.49
CA ASP A 93 -5.92 -16.60 7.86
C ASP A 93 -4.43 -16.94 7.95
N ASP A 94 -3.81 -17.42 6.88
CA ASP A 94 -2.42 -17.91 6.87
C ASP A 94 -1.57 -17.21 5.80
N TYR A 95 -1.18 -15.97 6.10
CA TYR A 95 -0.41 -15.12 5.20
C TYR A 95 0.63 -14.26 5.92
N ILE A 96 1.55 -13.70 5.13
CA ILE A 96 2.48 -12.67 5.56
C ILE A 96 2.49 -11.52 4.54
N PHE A 97 2.46 -10.28 5.01
CA PHE A 97 2.61 -9.13 4.13
C PHE A 97 4.03 -8.96 3.64
N CYS A 98 4.17 -8.58 2.37
CA CYS A 98 5.43 -8.21 1.74
C CYS A 98 5.27 -6.83 1.12
N THR A 99 6.19 -5.90 1.44
CA THR A 99 6.15 -4.51 0.95
C THR A 99 7.52 -4.05 0.52
N TRP A 100 7.59 -3.02 -0.32
CA TRP A 100 8.85 -2.37 -0.67
C TRP A 100 9.18 -1.29 0.37
N GLY A 101 9.75 -1.69 1.49
CA GLY A 101 9.98 -0.85 2.67
C GLY A 101 8.81 -0.91 3.66
N SER A 102 8.74 0.04 4.58
CA SER A 102 7.78 0.03 5.68
C SER A 102 6.64 1.04 5.55
N MET A 103 6.65 1.88 4.52
CA MET A 103 5.70 3.01 4.41
C MET A 103 4.26 2.53 4.29
N ASP A 104 3.99 1.53 3.45
CA ASP A 104 2.64 1.00 3.22
C ASP A 104 2.00 0.54 4.53
N LEU A 105 2.70 -0.26 5.33
CA LEU A 105 2.19 -0.73 6.61
C LEU A 105 2.04 0.39 7.64
N THR A 106 2.94 1.37 7.62
CA THR A 106 2.86 2.53 8.51
C THR A 106 1.62 3.38 8.18
N GLU A 107 1.36 3.64 6.92
CA GLU A 107 0.20 4.42 6.50
C GLU A 107 -1.10 3.60 6.61
N LEU A 108 -1.06 2.29 6.38
CA LEU A 108 -2.19 1.40 6.65
C LEU A 108 -2.61 1.50 8.12
N GLN A 109 -1.67 1.36 9.06
CA GLN A 109 -1.94 1.47 10.49
C GLN A 109 -2.54 2.83 10.86
N LYS A 110 -2.00 3.94 10.35
CA LYS A 110 -2.53 5.29 10.60
C LYS A 110 -3.94 5.47 10.08
N ASN A 111 -4.22 5.01 8.85
CA ASN A 111 -5.54 5.09 8.26
C ASN A 111 -6.54 4.20 9.03
N MET A 112 -6.16 2.98 9.39
CA MET A 112 -6.99 2.11 10.21
C MET A 112 -7.33 2.75 11.57
N LYS A 113 -6.36 3.38 12.22
CA LYS A 113 -6.58 4.13 13.47
C LYS A 113 -7.55 5.29 13.27
N HIS A 114 -7.34 6.11 12.23
CA HIS A 114 -8.23 7.22 11.90
C HIS A 114 -9.70 6.79 11.70
N TYR A 115 -9.90 5.63 11.08
CA TYR A 115 -11.23 5.07 10.83
C TYR A 115 -11.75 4.15 11.94
N ASN A 116 -11.10 4.08 13.12
CA ASN A 116 -11.43 3.23 14.27
C ASN A 116 -11.50 1.73 13.90
N LEU A 117 -10.51 1.25 13.17
CA LEU A 117 -10.37 -0.14 12.73
C LEU A 117 -9.18 -0.87 13.37
N GLU A 118 -8.56 -0.32 14.44
CA GLU A 118 -7.35 -0.87 15.07
C GLU A 118 -7.54 -2.30 15.61
N ARG A 119 -8.80 -2.70 15.84
CA ARG A 119 -9.12 -4.04 16.33
C ARG A 119 -9.35 -5.08 15.23
N VAL A 120 -9.30 -4.64 13.96
CA VAL A 120 -9.55 -5.52 12.81
C VAL A 120 -8.26 -6.21 12.37
N LEU A 121 -7.12 -5.58 12.61
CA LEU A 121 -5.80 -6.12 12.34
C LEU A 121 -4.86 -5.69 13.47
N ASP A 122 -4.23 -6.68 14.12
CA ASP A 122 -3.33 -6.43 15.24
C ASP A 122 -1.98 -5.87 14.76
N PHE A 123 -1.58 -4.75 15.31
CA PHE A 123 -0.25 -4.17 15.09
C PHE A 123 0.61 -4.28 16.37
N PRO A 124 1.93 -4.43 16.27
CA PRO A 124 2.74 -4.46 15.04
C PRO A 124 2.62 -5.79 14.27
N LEU A 125 2.70 -5.71 12.95
CA LEU A 125 2.68 -6.87 12.07
C LEU A 125 4.10 -7.40 11.84
N PHE A 126 4.24 -8.71 11.76
CA PHE A 126 5.39 -9.32 11.10
C PHE A 126 5.18 -9.21 9.58
N TYR A 127 6.19 -8.74 8.88
CA TYR A 127 6.15 -8.58 7.43
C TYR A 127 7.53 -8.77 6.81
N VAL A 128 7.57 -8.98 5.52
CA VAL A 128 8.81 -9.05 4.73
C VAL A 128 9.07 -7.68 4.10
N ASP A 129 10.13 -7.02 4.54
CA ASP A 129 10.64 -5.80 3.91
C ASP A 129 11.52 -6.19 2.71
N LEU A 130 10.92 -6.22 1.52
CA LEU A 130 11.60 -6.61 0.28
C LEU A 130 12.73 -5.64 -0.08
N GLN A 131 12.58 -4.34 0.19
CA GLN A 131 13.62 -3.35 -0.05
C GLN A 131 14.87 -3.63 0.79
N LYS A 132 14.65 -3.97 2.08
CA LYS A 132 15.75 -4.30 2.99
C LYS A 132 16.41 -5.61 2.61
N MET A 133 15.63 -6.61 2.21
CA MET A 133 16.17 -7.90 1.72
C MET A 133 17.01 -7.70 0.46
N PHE A 134 16.51 -6.90 -0.48
CA PHE A 134 17.24 -6.54 -1.69
C PHE A 134 18.56 -5.86 -1.34
N SER A 135 18.52 -4.83 -0.48
CA SER A 135 19.71 -4.10 -0.05
C SER A 135 20.76 -5.02 0.60
N LEU A 136 20.34 -5.91 1.48
CA LEU A 136 21.24 -6.89 2.12
C LEU A 136 21.85 -7.88 1.13
N ARG A 137 21.13 -8.22 0.07
CA ARG A 137 21.58 -9.22 -0.92
C ARG A 137 22.50 -8.63 -1.99
N TYR A 138 22.27 -7.37 -2.39
CA TYR A 138 22.90 -6.78 -3.57
C TYR A 138 23.69 -5.49 -3.30
N ASP A 139 23.48 -4.83 -2.18
CA ASP A 139 24.11 -3.55 -1.82
C ASP A 139 24.77 -3.59 -0.42
N ASP A 140 25.09 -4.78 0.10
CA ASP A 140 25.71 -4.99 1.44
C ASP A 140 24.94 -4.29 2.58
N GLY A 141 23.66 -4.02 2.40
CA GLY A 141 22.80 -3.33 3.38
C GLY A 141 22.99 -1.81 3.46
N HIS A 142 23.78 -1.22 2.60
CA HIS A 142 24.12 0.22 2.68
C HIS A 142 23.23 1.13 1.85
N MET A 143 22.51 0.60 0.84
CA MET A 143 21.66 1.39 -0.03
C MET A 143 20.20 0.97 0.08
N LYS A 144 19.31 1.97 0.03
CA LYS A 144 17.87 1.76 -0.16
C LYS A 144 17.48 2.20 -1.56
N ARG A 145 17.42 1.23 -2.48
CA ARG A 145 16.93 1.52 -3.84
C ARG A 145 15.42 1.69 -3.84
N ASN A 146 14.91 2.55 -4.70
CA ASN A 146 13.49 2.53 -5.04
C ASN A 146 13.18 1.27 -5.89
N LEU A 147 11.92 0.95 -6.02
CA LEU A 147 11.48 -0.28 -6.71
C LEU A 147 11.93 -0.29 -8.17
N THR A 148 11.74 0.81 -8.90
CA THR A 148 12.16 0.94 -10.31
C THR A 148 13.64 0.62 -10.50
N SER A 149 14.53 1.23 -9.69
CA SER A 149 15.97 0.95 -9.76
C SER A 149 16.33 -0.50 -9.41
N ALA A 150 15.56 -1.16 -8.57
CA ALA A 150 15.77 -2.55 -8.23
C ALA A 150 15.32 -3.49 -9.35
N VAL A 151 14.18 -3.20 -9.98
CA VAL A 151 13.65 -3.92 -11.15
C VAL A 151 14.64 -3.81 -12.33
N GLU A 152 15.13 -2.60 -12.62
CA GLU A 152 16.17 -2.36 -13.62
C GLU A 152 17.45 -3.14 -13.33
N TYR A 153 17.92 -3.10 -12.07
CA TYR A 153 19.13 -3.83 -11.66
C TYR A 153 19.00 -5.35 -11.87
N LEU A 154 17.81 -5.90 -11.64
CA LEU A 154 17.53 -7.33 -11.83
C LEU A 154 17.18 -7.70 -13.28
N ASN A 155 17.13 -6.73 -14.21
CA ASN A 155 16.66 -6.94 -15.58
C ASN A 155 15.26 -7.61 -15.66
N ILE A 156 14.37 -7.29 -14.73
CA ILE A 156 12.99 -7.75 -14.76
C ILE A 156 12.25 -6.92 -15.81
N GLN A 157 11.64 -7.60 -16.78
CA GLN A 157 10.78 -6.95 -17.76
C GLN A 157 9.36 -6.88 -17.18
N GLU A 158 8.75 -5.72 -17.27
CA GLU A 158 7.33 -5.56 -17.02
C GLU A 158 6.57 -6.26 -18.15
N GLU A 159 5.65 -7.17 -17.78
CA GLU A 159 4.74 -7.85 -18.71
C GLU A 159 3.50 -6.99 -18.99
#